data_10e3195516e6256ca2241717582dda61
#
_entry.id   10e3195516e6256ca2241717582dda61
#
_cell.length_a   1.000
_cell.length_b   1.000
_cell.length_c   1.000
_cell.angle_alpha   90.00
_cell.angle_beta   90.00
_cell.angle_gamma   90.00
#
_symmetry.space_group_name_H-M   'P 1'
#
loop_
_entity.id
_entity.type
_entity.pdbx_description
1 polymer ?
#
loop_
_entity_poly.entity_id
_entity_poly.type
_entity_poly.pdbx_seq_one_letter_code
_entity_poly.pdbx_strand_id
1 'polypeptide(L)'
;AASGGAGAGMPPAAREWRHFTASSDGTRIECLITDFPRAEDEKRAREDWFILVHAHPKLGGCRQMMLPLARSLAARGHGSVCVALRGTSESLGSSTWRGSEAEGEDVLAACALAANGTLAGANANARCHLVGYSYGGTICGYALKRKHPNVASYIAIGYPRGSYGCGLYGVGAKWLMRDHFDALAESETPKLFIHPERDEFTTVKTMETLVEEKLERGVRELRVLKGADHFSAATDARVVEQTVDWILEFVARCARREDSS
;
A
#
# COMPACT_ATOMS: atom_id res chain seq x y z
N ALA A 1 -50.32 -5.38 -15.39
CA ALA A 1 -48.97 -5.91 -15.51
C ALA A 1 -48.07 -5.14 -14.54
N ALA A 2 -47.72 -5.77 -13.39
CA ALA A 2 -46.80 -5.19 -12.42
C ALA A 2 -45.40 -5.68 -12.77
N SER A 3 -44.53 -4.75 -13.14
CA SER A 3 -43.12 -5.00 -13.32
C SER A 3 -42.44 -5.15 -11.94
N GLY A 4 -42.07 -6.37 -11.59
CA GLY A 4 -41.28 -6.65 -10.39
C GLY A 4 -39.90 -6.01 -10.52
N GLY A 5 -39.64 -4.99 -9.71
CA GLY A 5 -38.28 -4.48 -9.51
C GLY A 5 -37.42 -5.57 -8.83
N ALA A 6 -36.43 -6.04 -9.53
CA ALA A 6 -35.37 -6.88 -8.91
C ALA A 6 -34.69 -6.05 -7.82
N GLY A 7 -34.92 -6.40 -6.56
CA GLY A 7 -34.20 -5.82 -5.43
C GLY A 7 -32.72 -6.12 -5.62
N ALA A 8 -31.91 -5.07 -5.78
CA ALA A 8 -30.46 -5.21 -5.72
C ALA A 8 -30.12 -5.75 -4.33
N GLY A 9 -29.79 -7.03 -4.27
CA GLY A 9 -29.32 -7.67 -3.03
C GLY A 9 -28.10 -6.91 -2.52
N MET A 10 -28.01 -6.70 -1.20
CA MET A 10 -26.82 -6.14 -0.58
C MET A 10 -25.60 -6.92 -1.06
N PRO A 11 -24.51 -6.25 -1.47
CA PRO A 11 -23.30 -6.95 -1.86
C PRO A 11 -22.85 -7.86 -0.72
N PRO A 12 -22.36 -9.08 -1.01
CA PRO A 12 -21.90 -10.00 0.01
C PRO A 12 -20.79 -9.33 0.84
N ALA A 13 -20.76 -9.61 2.14
CA ALA A 13 -19.77 -9.05 3.04
C ALA A 13 -18.34 -9.51 2.65
N ALA A 14 -17.37 -8.59 2.74
CA ALA A 14 -15.97 -8.94 2.56
C ALA A 14 -15.55 -10.07 3.52
N ARG A 15 -14.75 -11.00 3.03
CA ARG A 15 -14.16 -12.07 3.86
C ARG A 15 -12.79 -11.61 4.35
N GLU A 16 -12.53 -11.83 5.63
CA GLU A 16 -11.25 -11.52 6.26
C GLU A 16 -10.71 -12.78 6.94
N TRP A 17 -9.44 -13.13 6.68
CA TRP A 17 -8.79 -14.25 7.36
C TRP A 17 -7.29 -13.98 7.52
N ARG A 18 -6.70 -14.61 8.53
CA ARG A 18 -5.27 -14.53 8.80
C ARG A 18 -4.51 -15.59 8.01
N HIS A 19 -3.32 -15.19 7.55
CA HIS A 19 -2.34 -16.09 6.96
C HIS A 19 -0.95 -15.76 7.49
N PHE A 20 -0.06 -16.73 7.51
CA PHE A 20 1.33 -16.52 7.86
C PHE A 20 2.21 -16.88 6.68
N THR A 21 3.15 -15.99 6.36
CA THR A 21 4.21 -16.23 5.38
C THR A 21 5.57 -16.10 6.05
N ALA A 22 6.64 -16.44 5.35
CA ALA A 22 8.00 -16.28 5.81
C ALA A 22 8.72 -15.23 4.96
N SER A 23 9.38 -14.27 5.63
CA SER A 23 10.32 -13.36 5.01
C SER A 23 11.56 -14.11 4.51
N SER A 24 12.40 -13.47 3.71
CA SER A 24 13.61 -14.10 3.13
C SER A 24 14.61 -14.62 4.17
N ASP A 25 14.59 -14.04 5.38
CA ASP A 25 15.41 -14.47 6.53
C ASP A 25 14.71 -15.54 7.40
N GLY A 26 13.56 -16.07 6.96
CA GLY A 26 12.78 -17.06 7.71
C GLY A 26 11.86 -16.45 8.79
N THR A 27 11.87 -15.13 8.98
CA THR A 27 10.98 -14.47 9.96
C THR A 27 9.52 -14.69 9.58
N ARG A 28 8.72 -15.22 10.53
CA ARG A 28 7.28 -15.40 10.34
C ARG A 28 6.55 -14.07 10.35
N ILE A 29 5.81 -13.78 9.28
CA ILE A 29 5.05 -12.56 9.08
C ILE A 29 3.56 -12.88 9.00
N GLU A 30 2.76 -12.20 9.84
CA GLU A 30 1.30 -12.28 9.81
C GLU A 30 0.76 -11.36 8.73
N CYS A 31 -0.15 -11.90 7.93
CA CYS A 31 -0.91 -11.17 6.93
C CYS A 31 -2.41 -11.29 7.22
N LEU A 32 -3.15 -10.21 7.14
CA LEU A 32 -4.60 -10.24 7.12
C LEU A 32 -5.07 -10.05 5.68
N ILE A 33 -5.71 -11.08 5.15
CA ILE A 33 -6.25 -11.07 3.80
C ILE A 33 -7.68 -10.54 3.86
N THR A 34 -8.00 -9.59 2.99
CA THR A 34 -9.38 -9.11 2.79
C THR A 34 -9.74 -9.33 1.34
N ASP A 35 -10.81 -10.06 1.10
CA ASP A 35 -11.29 -10.39 -0.22
C ASP A 35 -12.82 -10.30 -0.29
N PHE A 36 -13.33 -10.15 -1.49
CA PHE A 36 -14.75 -10.11 -1.78
C PHE A 36 -15.18 -11.45 -2.41
N PRO A 37 -16.24 -12.12 -1.90
CA PRO A 37 -16.77 -13.32 -2.52
C PRO A 37 -17.28 -12.98 -3.93
N ARG A 38 -16.72 -13.63 -4.95
CA ARG A 38 -17.25 -13.56 -6.31
C ARG A 38 -18.33 -14.60 -6.51
N ALA A 39 -19.29 -14.31 -7.40
CA ALA A 39 -20.21 -15.31 -7.88
C ALA A 39 -19.45 -16.49 -8.51
N GLU A 40 -20.00 -17.70 -8.45
CA GLU A 40 -19.30 -18.92 -8.96
C GLU A 40 -18.90 -18.81 -10.43
N ASP A 41 -19.61 -18.02 -11.21
CA ASP A 41 -19.32 -17.77 -12.63
C ASP A 41 -18.14 -16.84 -12.87
N GLU A 42 -17.66 -16.11 -11.86
CA GLU A 42 -16.52 -15.19 -11.92
C GLU A 42 -15.23 -15.84 -11.38
N LYS A 43 -14.98 -17.12 -11.64
CA LYS A 43 -13.78 -17.86 -11.23
C LYS A 43 -12.47 -17.37 -11.88
N ARG A 44 -12.51 -16.25 -12.62
CA ARG A 44 -11.28 -15.66 -13.17
C ARG A 44 -10.34 -15.27 -12.04
N ALA A 45 -9.12 -15.78 -12.07
CA ALA A 45 -8.09 -15.45 -11.09
C ALA A 45 -7.90 -13.94 -11.03
N ARG A 46 -7.64 -13.41 -9.82
CA ARG A 46 -7.36 -11.99 -9.65
C ARG A 46 -6.03 -11.64 -10.29
N GLU A 47 -6.04 -10.60 -11.09
CA GLU A 47 -4.82 -10.07 -11.71
C GLU A 47 -4.13 -9.06 -10.80
N ASP A 48 -4.89 -8.36 -9.94
CA ASP A 48 -4.38 -7.29 -9.07
C ASP A 48 -4.63 -7.60 -7.58
N TRP A 49 -3.57 -7.44 -6.79
CA TRP A 49 -3.59 -7.51 -5.33
C TRP A 49 -2.96 -6.26 -4.72
N PHE A 50 -3.59 -5.72 -3.68
CA PHE A 50 -3.09 -4.55 -2.97
C PHE A 50 -2.38 -4.98 -1.69
N ILE A 51 -1.08 -4.70 -1.59
CA ILE A 51 -0.25 -5.02 -0.43
C ILE A 51 -0.18 -3.78 0.45
N LEU A 52 -0.91 -3.82 1.56
CA LEU A 52 -1.14 -2.67 2.43
C LEU A 52 -0.19 -2.70 3.62
N VAL A 53 0.61 -1.64 3.77
CA VAL A 53 1.68 -1.54 4.77
C VAL A 53 1.41 -0.36 5.70
N HIS A 54 1.31 -0.64 6.99
CA HIS A 54 0.89 0.31 8.02
C HIS A 54 1.97 1.32 8.43
N ALA A 55 1.57 2.34 9.19
CA ALA A 55 2.43 3.36 9.79
C ALA A 55 3.45 2.76 10.78
N HIS A 56 4.30 3.61 11.34
CA HIS A 56 5.44 3.22 12.17
C HIS A 56 5.03 2.39 13.40
N PRO A 57 5.54 1.15 13.56
CA PRO A 57 5.14 0.26 14.66
C PRO A 57 5.40 0.85 16.05
N LYS A 58 6.55 1.48 16.25
CA LYS A 58 6.93 2.08 17.55
C LYS A 58 6.13 3.35 17.89
N LEU A 59 5.33 3.87 16.96
CA LEU A 59 4.40 4.97 17.15
C LEU A 59 2.94 4.50 17.18
N GLY A 60 2.71 3.20 17.39
CA GLY A 60 1.38 2.60 17.48
C GLY A 60 0.81 2.14 16.13
N GLY A 61 1.59 2.22 15.05
CA GLY A 61 1.18 1.70 13.75
C GLY A 61 1.00 0.18 13.77
N CYS A 62 -0.10 -0.29 13.21
CA CYS A 62 -0.44 -1.70 13.13
C CYS A 62 -1.31 -1.96 11.89
N ARG A 63 -1.40 -3.23 11.47
CA ARG A 63 -2.17 -3.63 10.28
C ARG A 63 -3.65 -3.22 10.33
N GLN A 64 -4.22 -3.07 11.52
CA GLN A 64 -5.61 -2.66 11.72
C GLN A 64 -5.90 -1.26 11.13
N MET A 65 -4.89 -0.39 11.07
CA MET A 65 -5.02 0.93 10.46
C MET A 65 -5.31 0.86 8.95
N MET A 66 -4.96 -0.25 8.30
CA MET A 66 -5.16 -0.45 6.87
C MET A 66 -6.53 -1.09 6.55
N LEU A 67 -7.29 -1.53 7.55
CA LEU A 67 -8.58 -2.19 7.34
C LEU A 67 -9.63 -1.31 6.61
N PRO A 68 -9.76 -0.01 6.89
CA PRO A 68 -10.69 0.83 6.13
C PRO A 68 -10.39 0.82 4.63
N LEU A 69 -9.11 0.93 4.24
CA LEU A 69 -8.71 0.82 2.83
C LEU A 69 -8.97 -0.60 2.27
N ALA A 70 -8.61 -1.63 3.03
CA ALA A 70 -8.82 -3.03 2.61
C ALA A 70 -10.30 -3.32 2.33
N ARG A 71 -11.19 -2.88 3.21
CA ARG A 71 -12.65 -3.06 3.06
C ARG A 71 -13.22 -2.24 1.91
N SER A 72 -12.74 -1.02 1.72
CA SER A 72 -13.13 -0.16 0.60
C SER A 72 -12.68 -0.76 -0.74
N LEU A 73 -11.46 -1.32 -0.83
CA LEU A 73 -10.98 -2.08 -1.99
C LEU A 73 -11.83 -3.33 -2.23
N ALA A 74 -12.14 -4.09 -1.17
CA ALA A 74 -12.98 -5.28 -1.27
C ALA A 74 -14.39 -4.96 -1.77
N ALA A 75 -15.01 -3.87 -1.30
CA ALA A 75 -16.32 -3.41 -1.78
C ALA A 75 -16.32 -3.07 -3.28
N ARG A 76 -15.13 -2.80 -3.87
CA ARG A 76 -14.92 -2.57 -5.30
C ARG A 76 -14.40 -3.80 -6.05
N GLY A 77 -14.44 -4.98 -5.41
CA GLY A 77 -14.07 -6.25 -6.02
C GLY A 77 -12.56 -6.56 -6.03
N HIS A 78 -11.74 -5.85 -5.26
CA HIS A 78 -10.29 -6.04 -5.20
C HIS A 78 -9.85 -6.76 -3.94
N GLY A 79 -8.89 -7.70 -4.08
CA GLY A 79 -8.26 -8.36 -2.95
C GLY A 79 -7.11 -7.55 -2.37
N SER A 80 -6.89 -7.66 -1.05
CA SER A 80 -5.76 -7.02 -0.39
C SER A 80 -5.13 -7.89 0.69
N VAL A 81 -3.86 -7.61 0.98
CA VAL A 81 -3.06 -8.23 2.02
C VAL A 81 -2.54 -7.12 2.94
N CYS A 82 -3.08 -7.01 4.15
CA CYS A 82 -2.56 -6.11 5.18
C CYS A 82 -1.39 -6.81 5.90
N VAL A 83 -0.18 -6.32 5.68
CA VAL A 83 1.03 -6.86 6.29
C VAL A 83 1.17 -6.35 7.72
N ALA A 84 1.32 -7.25 8.68
CA ALA A 84 1.84 -6.88 9.99
C ALA A 84 3.37 -6.90 9.91
N LEU A 85 4.02 -5.74 9.87
CA LEU A 85 5.48 -5.66 9.84
C LEU A 85 6.09 -6.40 11.02
N ARG A 86 7.32 -6.91 10.87
CA ARG A 86 8.04 -7.65 11.91
C ARG A 86 7.99 -6.94 13.26
N GLY A 87 7.75 -7.71 14.33
CA GLY A 87 7.58 -7.18 15.69
C GLY A 87 6.23 -6.53 15.97
N THR A 88 5.23 -6.69 15.09
CA THR A 88 3.84 -6.26 15.34
C THR A 88 2.87 -7.41 15.22
N SER A 89 1.73 -7.33 15.92
CA SER A 89 0.72 -8.39 15.97
C SER A 89 1.36 -9.75 16.31
N GLU A 90 1.18 -10.77 15.46
CA GLU A 90 1.81 -12.09 15.64
C GLU A 90 3.03 -12.31 14.73
N SER A 91 3.51 -11.27 14.06
CA SER A 91 4.78 -11.31 13.31
C SER A 91 5.97 -11.37 14.26
N LEU A 92 6.90 -12.25 13.98
CA LEU A 92 8.13 -12.37 14.74
C LEU A 92 9.14 -11.26 14.38
N GLY A 93 10.30 -11.27 15.06
CA GLY A 93 11.35 -10.27 14.83
C GLY A 93 11.07 -8.93 15.49
N SER A 94 11.71 -7.87 15.01
CA SER A 94 11.53 -6.52 15.52
C SER A 94 11.68 -5.48 14.42
N SER A 95 10.82 -4.46 14.43
CA SER A 95 10.91 -3.31 13.54
C SER A 95 12.02 -2.35 14.00
N THR A 96 12.57 -1.61 13.04
CA THR A 96 13.57 -0.58 13.30
C THR A 96 12.95 0.81 13.34
N TRP A 97 13.67 1.82 13.87
CA TRP A 97 13.22 3.22 13.82
C TRP A 97 13.35 3.85 12.42
N ARG A 98 14.18 3.27 11.57
CA ARG A 98 14.61 3.88 10.31
C ARG A 98 14.06 3.18 9.08
N GLY A 99 13.42 2.05 9.28
CA GLY A 99 13.17 1.11 8.22
C GLY A 99 14.43 0.29 7.89
N SER A 100 14.23 -0.84 7.28
CA SER A 100 15.31 -1.73 6.88
C SER A 100 14.93 -2.53 5.62
N GLU A 101 15.95 -3.06 4.95
CA GLU A 101 15.74 -4.00 3.85
C GLU A 101 14.95 -5.24 4.31
N ALA A 102 15.21 -5.71 5.54
CA ALA A 102 14.49 -6.85 6.10
C ALA A 102 12.97 -6.58 6.24
N GLU A 103 12.57 -5.36 6.60
CA GLU A 103 11.14 -4.97 6.60
C GLU A 103 10.58 -4.87 5.17
N GLY A 104 11.41 -4.46 4.19
CA GLY A 104 11.07 -4.52 2.77
C GLY A 104 10.85 -5.94 2.26
N GLU A 105 11.67 -6.90 2.74
CA GLU A 105 11.50 -8.34 2.45
C GLU A 105 10.20 -8.90 3.04
N ASP A 106 9.71 -8.39 4.18
CA ASP A 106 8.39 -8.76 4.72
C ASP A 106 7.25 -8.39 3.75
N VAL A 107 7.37 -7.21 3.12
CA VAL A 107 6.41 -6.76 2.09
C VAL A 107 6.49 -7.65 0.85
N LEU A 108 7.69 -8.03 0.41
CA LEU A 108 7.86 -8.93 -0.73
C LEU A 108 7.36 -10.35 -0.46
N ALA A 109 7.47 -10.83 0.78
CA ALA A 109 6.86 -12.09 1.18
C ALA A 109 5.33 -12.08 1.05
N ALA A 110 4.69 -10.93 1.32
CA ALA A 110 3.26 -10.76 1.07
C ALA A 110 2.93 -10.66 -0.44
N CYS A 111 3.81 -10.06 -1.26
CA CYS A 111 3.67 -10.11 -2.72
C CYS A 111 3.76 -11.54 -3.24
N ALA A 112 4.73 -12.32 -2.77
CA ALA A 112 4.88 -13.72 -3.14
C ALA A 112 3.65 -14.54 -2.72
N LEU A 113 3.08 -14.29 -1.54
CA LEU A 113 1.85 -14.92 -1.09
C LEU A 113 0.66 -14.64 -2.04
N ALA A 114 0.55 -13.40 -2.54
CA ALA A 114 -0.48 -13.02 -3.49
C ALA A 114 -0.27 -13.62 -4.89
N ALA A 115 1.00 -13.77 -5.32
CA ALA A 115 1.36 -14.19 -6.68
C ALA A 115 1.57 -15.70 -6.86
N ASN A 116 1.74 -16.49 -5.79
CA ASN A 116 2.04 -17.92 -5.88
C ASN A 116 0.81 -18.84 -5.93
N GLY A 117 -0.40 -18.28 -6.02
CA GLY A 117 -1.64 -19.05 -6.04
C GLY A 117 -2.07 -19.61 -4.67
N THR A 118 -1.37 -19.26 -3.57
CA THR A 118 -1.73 -19.70 -2.20
C THR A 118 -3.05 -19.08 -1.76
N LEU A 119 -3.33 -17.86 -2.17
CA LEU A 119 -4.61 -17.21 -1.88
C LEU A 119 -5.67 -17.67 -2.86
N ALA A 120 -6.87 -17.99 -2.37
CA ALA A 120 -7.99 -18.38 -3.20
C ALA A 120 -8.27 -17.29 -4.25
N GLY A 121 -8.26 -17.67 -5.53
CA GLY A 121 -8.44 -16.75 -6.65
C GLY A 121 -7.19 -15.93 -7.02
N ALA A 122 -6.02 -16.22 -6.44
CA ALA A 122 -4.76 -15.63 -6.87
C ALA A 122 -4.24 -16.31 -8.16
N ASN A 123 -3.53 -15.54 -8.96
CA ASN A 123 -2.87 -16.00 -10.20
C ASN A 123 -1.36 -15.95 -9.97
N ALA A 124 -0.61 -16.92 -10.48
CA ALA A 124 0.86 -16.96 -10.43
C ALA A 124 1.51 -15.70 -11.04
N ASN A 125 0.80 -14.96 -11.88
CA ASN A 125 1.25 -13.69 -12.49
C ASN A 125 0.50 -12.47 -11.91
N ALA A 126 -0.12 -12.59 -10.73
CA ALA A 126 -0.85 -11.48 -10.14
C ALA A 126 0.07 -10.28 -9.92
N ARG A 127 -0.40 -9.11 -10.32
CA ARG A 127 0.29 -7.84 -10.10
C ARG A 127 0.07 -7.38 -8.65
N CYS A 128 1.14 -6.98 -8.00
CA CYS A 128 1.12 -6.46 -6.65
C CYS A 128 1.27 -4.93 -6.65
N HIS A 129 0.29 -4.24 -6.07
CA HIS A 129 0.32 -2.80 -5.89
C HIS A 129 0.70 -2.51 -4.43
N LEU A 130 1.91 -1.99 -4.21
CA LEU A 130 2.39 -1.64 -2.87
C LEU A 130 1.71 -0.36 -2.40
N VAL A 131 0.98 -0.42 -1.30
CA VAL A 131 0.29 0.74 -0.71
C VAL A 131 0.80 0.95 0.71
N GLY A 132 1.66 1.94 0.89
CA GLY A 132 2.26 2.26 2.18
C GLY A 132 1.67 3.52 2.80
N TYR A 133 1.21 3.43 4.04
CA TYR A 133 0.77 4.58 4.82
C TYR A 133 1.90 5.08 5.72
N SER A 134 2.25 6.36 5.59
CA SER A 134 3.31 7.00 6.39
C SER A 134 4.64 6.20 6.27
N TYR A 135 5.17 5.71 7.37
CA TYR A 135 6.34 4.82 7.42
C TYR A 135 6.21 3.61 6.46
N GLY A 136 5.01 3.07 6.29
CA GLY A 136 4.77 1.99 5.32
C GLY A 136 5.20 2.36 3.90
N GLY A 137 5.07 3.63 3.50
CA GLY A 137 5.60 4.13 2.24
C GLY A 137 7.13 4.01 2.16
N THR A 138 7.84 4.29 3.24
CA THR A 138 9.29 4.08 3.35
C THR A 138 9.65 2.60 3.16
N ILE A 139 8.93 1.70 3.83
CA ILE A 139 9.18 0.25 3.74
C ILE A 139 8.88 -0.29 2.34
N CYS A 140 7.81 0.16 1.71
CA CYS A 140 7.53 -0.15 0.30
C CYS A 140 8.66 0.34 -0.63
N GLY A 141 9.31 1.48 -0.31
CA GLY A 141 10.49 1.97 -1.02
C GLY A 141 11.68 1.00 -0.93
N TYR A 142 11.93 0.40 0.23
CA TYR A 142 12.94 -0.67 0.36
C TYR A 142 12.59 -1.91 -0.49
N ALA A 143 11.31 -2.28 -0.56
CA ALA A 143 10.88 -3.41 -1.38
C ALA A 143 11.20 -3.19 -2.87
N LEU A 144 11.16 -1.96 -3.39
CA LEU A 144 11.50 -1.64 -4.79
C LEU A 144 12.95 -1.97 -5.15
N LYS A 145 13.88 -1.97 -4.17
CA LYS A 145 15.29 -2.33 -4.40
C LYS A 145 15.46 -3.71 -5.04
N ARG A 146 14.57 -4.63 -4.75
CA ARG A 146 14.64 -6.03 -5.24
C ARG A 146 14.11 -6.21 -6.66
N LYS A 147 13.48 -5.18 -7.24
CA LYS A 147 12.89 -5.25 -8.60
C LYS A 147 12.04 -6.51 -8.79
N HIS A 148 11.18 -6.79 -7.80
CA HIS A 148 10.35 -8.00 -7.81
C HIS A 148 9.37 -7.96 -9.01
N PRO A 149 9.31 -9.00 -9.86
CA PRO A 149 8.60 -8.95 -11.13
C PRO A 149 7.09 -8.70 -10.99
N ASN A 150 6.50 -9.10 -9.87
CA ASN A 150 5.08 -8.90 -9.63
C ASN A 150 4.72 -7.51 -9.07
N VAL A 151 5.70 -6.67 -8.73
CA VAL A 151 5.42 -5.30 -8.24
C VAL A 151 5.11 -4.39 -9.41
N ALA A 152 3.83 -4.07 -9.60
CA ALA A 152 3.32 -3.28 -10.72
C ALA A 152 3.19 -1.79 -10.42
N SER A 153 3.01 -1.38 -9.16
CA SER A 153 2.98 0.03 -8.77
C SER A 153 3.35 0.24 -7.30
N TYR A 154 3.75 1.47 -7.00
CA TYR A 154 4.04 1.97 -5.67
C TYR A 154 3.10 3.13 -5.34
N ILE A 155 2.41 3.07 -4.23
CA ILE A 155 1.49 4.09 -3.73
C ILE A 155 1.88 4.46 -2.30
N ALA A 156 2.10 5.75 -2.05
CA ALA A 156 2.40 6.25 -0.71
C ALA A 156 1.33 7.24 -0.26
N ILE A 157 0.76 7.02 0.91
CA ILE A 157 -0.24 7.87 1.55
C ILE A 157 0.43 8.57 2.73
N GLY A 158 0.48 9.91 2.74
CA GLY A 158 1.15 10.68 3.80
C GLY A 158 2.65 10.34 3.91
N TYR A 159 3.38 10.33 2.79
CA TYR A 159 4.80 9.94 2.76
C TYR A 159 5.68 10.85 3.64
N PRO A 160 6.46 10.30 4.60
CA PRO A 160 7.20 11.08 5.58
C PRO A 160 8.54 11.59 5.01
N ARG A 161 8.54 12.74 4.33
CA ARG A 161 9.75 13.38 3.76
C ARG A 161 10.20 14.64 4.49
N GLY A 162 9.37 15.19 5.37
CA GLY A 162 9.65 16.42 6.09
C GLY A 162 10.59 16.27 7.28
N SER A 163 10.97 17.39 7.85
CA SER A 163 11.56 17.42 9.19
C SER A 163 10.42 17.20 10.17
N TYR A 164 10.41 16.08 10.87
CA TYR A 164 9.49 15.90 11.98
C TYR A 164 9.69 17.05 12.96
N GLY A 165 8.63 17.79 13.25
CA GLY A 165 8.66 19.03 14.07
C GLY A 165 9.05 18.85 15.53
N CYS A 166 9.48 17.67 15.96
CA CYS A 166 10.13 17.45 17.24
C CYS A 166 11.60 17.09 16.98
N GLY A 167 12.51 17.90 17.50
CA GLY A 167 13.96 17.95 17.26
C GLY A 167 14.77 16.66 17.29
N LEU A 168 14.16 15.50 17.48
CA LEU A 168 14.81 14.18 17.45
C LEU A 168 14.96 13.61 16.04
N TYR A 169 14.15 14.05 15.07
CA TYR A 169 14.10 13.54 13.70
C TYR A 169 14.44 14.60 12.63
N GLY A 170 15.04 15.72 13.03
CA GLY A 170 15.47 16.79 12.14
C GLY A 170 16.40 16.35 11.00
N VAL A 171 17.42 17.13 10.68
CA VAL A 171 18.38 16.91 9.56
C VAL A 171 18.91 15.48 9.49
N GLY A 172 19.05 14.78 10.62
CA GLY A 172 19.45 13.38 10.68
C GLY A 172 18.47 12.39 10.03
N ALA A 173 17.18 12.63 10.06
CA ALA A 173 16.18 11.70 9.49
C ALA A 173 16.29 11.61 7.96
N LYS A 174 16.58 12.71 7.28
CA LYS A 174 16.79 12.70 5.81
C LYS A 174 18.00 11.86 5.39
N TRP A 175 19.04 11.86 6.20
CA TRP A 175 20.26 11.08 5.93
C TRP A 175 20.06 9.60 6.26
N LEU A 176 19.30 9.32 7.30
CA LEU A 176 19.06 7.97 7.80
C LEU A 176 18.10 7.14 6.92
N MET A 177 17.28 7.78 6.09
CA MET A 177 16.32 7.14 5.18
C MET A 177 16.79 7.19 3.72
N ARG A 178 18.06 7.39 3.47
CA ARG A 178 18.60 7.62 2.13
C ARG A 178 18.43 6.40 1.21
N ASP A 179 18.75 5.24 1.71
CA ASP A 179 18.80 4.01 0.89
C ASP A 179 17.48 3.64 0.22
N HIS A 180 16.35 3.76 0.95
CA HIS A 180 15.04 3.48 0.35
C HIS A 180 14.65 4.56 -0.65
N PHE A 181 15.09 5.80 -0.42
CA PHE A 181 14.80 6.91 -1.31
C PHE A 181 15.52 6.76 -2.64
N ASP A 182 16.79 6.37 -2.63
CA ASP A 182 17.55 6.12 -3.85
C ASP A 182 16.87 5.00 -4.67
N ALA A 183 16.45 3.91 -4.04
CA ALA A 183 15.68 2.85 -4.70
C ALA A 183 14.35 3.36 -5.30
N LEU A 184 13.66 4.24 -4.59
CA LEU A 184 12.41 4.86 -5.07
C LEU A 184 12.66 5.78 -6.27
N ALA A 185 13.74 6.58 -6.23
CA ALA A 185 14.10 7.52 -7.30
C ALA A 185 14.53 6.79 -8.58
N GLU A 186 15.30 5.71 -8.44
CA GLU A 186 15.83 4.92 -9.56
C GLU A 186 14.84 3.93 -10.17
N SER A 187 13.76 3.59 -9.47
CA SER A 187 12.78 2.61 -9.92
C SER A 187 11.95 3.13 -11.09
N GLU A 188 11.76 2.29 -12.12
CA GLU A 188 10.82 2.54 -13.21
C GLU A 188 9.36 2.25 -12.81
N THR A 189 9.13 1.57 -11.67
CA THR A 189 7.78 1.25 -11.18
C THR A 189 6.93 2.53 -11.09
N PRO A 190 5.73 2.57 -11.65
CA PRO A 190 4.81 3.70 -11.54
C PRO A 190 4.52 4.09 -10.08
N LYS A 191 4.55 5.37 -9.78
CA LYS A 191 4.45 5.92 -8.42
C LYS A 191 3.29 6.89 -8.28
N LEU A 192 2.46 6.70 -7.25
CA LEU A 192 1.42 7.62 -6.83
C LEU A 192 1.70 8.07 -5.39
N PHE A 193 1.73 9.37 -5.17
CA PHE A 193 1.75 9.96 -3.85
C PHE A 193 0.40 10.60 -3.57
N ILE A 194 -0.26 10.18 -2.50
CA ILE A 194 -1.51 10.76 -1.99
C ILE A 194 -1.17 11.47 -0.70
N HIS A 195 -1.27 12.80 -0.70
CA HIS A 195 -0.73 13.58 0.40
C HIS A 195 -1.79 14.47 1.05
N PRO A 196 -1.98 14.39 2.38
CA PRO A 196 -2.89 15.26 3.11
C PRO A 196 -2.44 16.73 3.03
N GLU A 197 -3.39 17.65 2.75
CA GLU A 197 -3.06 19.09 2.60
C GLU A 197 -2.49 19.70 3.88
N ARG A 198 -2.96 19.23 5.04
CA ARG A 198 -2.56 19.72 6.37
C ARG A 198 -1.71 18.70 7.13
N ASP A 199 -0.89 17.95 6.40
CA ASP A 199 0.01 16.96 6.99
C ASP A 199 1.05 17.64 7.89
N GLU A 200 1.11 17.23 9.16
CA GLU A 200 1.97 17.81 10.18
C GLU A 200 3.44 17.41 10.03
N PHE A 201 3.71 16.33 9.31
CA PHE A 201 5.05 15.77 9.14
C PHE A 201 5.73 16.20 7.85
N THR A 202 4.96 16.42 6.79
CA THR A 202 5.49 16.77 5.47
C THR A 202 4.58 17.78 4.79
N THR A 203 5.12 18.89 4.32
CA THR A 203 4.31 19.89 3.61
C THR A 203 4.04 19.48 2.17
N VAL A 204 2.93 19.95 1.59
CA VAL A 204 2.59 19.75 0.17
C VAL A 204 3.75 20.22 -0.72
N LYS A 205 4.34 21.39 -0.45
CA LYS A 205 5.49 21.93 -1.20
C LYS A 205 6.69 20.98 -1.18
N THR A 206 6.95 20.32 -0.05
CA THR A 206 8.02 19.30 0.05
C THR A 206 7.72 18.11 -0.86
N MET A 207 6.46 17.70 -0.94
CA MET A 207 6.03 16.60 -1.81
C MET A 207 6.06 16.96 -3.29
N GLU A 208 5.69 18.19 -3.66
CA GLU A 208 5.82 18.73 -5.02
C GLU A 208 7.28 18.66 -5.46
N THR A 209 8.20 19.25 -4.67
CA THR A 209 9.64 19.19 -4.94
C THR A 209 10.15 17.74 -5.05
N LEU A 210 9.67 16.83 -4.20
CA LEU A 210 10.05 15.43 -4.26
C LEU A 210 9.66 14.81 -5.61
N VAL A 211 8.39 14.95 -5.98
CA VAL A 211 7.82 14.28 -7.16
C VAL A 211 8.35 14.89 -8.46
N GLU A 212 8.52 16.21 -8.51
CA GLU A 212 8.93 16.93 -9.73
C GLU A 212 10.43 16.91 -9.96
N GLU A 213 11.23 17.09 -8.88
CA GLU A 213 12.67 17.35 -9.01
C GLU A 213 13.55 16.16 -8.60
N LYS A 214 13.07 15.24 -7.74
CA LYS A 214 13.91 14.20 -7.15
C LYS A 214 13.62 12.79 -7.64
N LEU A 215 12.44 12.56 -8.19
CA LEU A 215 12.10 11.28 -8.80
C LEU A 215 12.36 11.39 -10.31
N GLU A 216 13.38 10.69 -10.78
CA GLU A 216 13.85 10.84 -12.16
C GLU A 216 13.17 9.86 -13.13
N ARG A 217 12.71 8.70 -12.62
CA ARG A 217 12.30 7.57 -13.45
C ARG A 217 10.86 7.15 -13.22
N GLY A 218 10.29 6.59 -14.27
CA GLY A 218 8.93 6.04 -14.27
C GLY A 218 7.82 7.09 -14.21
N VAL A 219 6.59 6.62 -14.30
CA VAL A 219 5.39 7.46 -14.11
C VAL A 219 5.33 7.90 -12.66
N ARG A 220 5.10 9.18 -12.42
CA ARG A 220 4.96 9.74 -11.07
C ARG A 220 3.83 10.74 -11.01
N GLU A 221 3.05 10.69 -9.94
CA GLU A 221 1.89 11.54 -9.73
C GLU A 221 1.76 11.93 -8.27
N LEU A 222 1.38 13.18 -8.00
CA LEU A 222 1.01 13.67 -6.67
C LEU A 222 -0.46 14.08 -6.70
N ARG A 223 -1.23 13.59 -5.71
CA ARG A 223 -2.60 14.03 -5.43
C ARG A 223 -2.72 14.54 -4.00
N VAL A 224 -3.36 15.68 -3.82
CA VAL A 224 -3.48 16.35 -2.52
C VAL A 224 -4.89 16.20 -1.98
N LEU A 225 -5.03 15.56 -0.82
CA LEU A 225 -6.28 15.39 -0.08
C LEU A 225 -6.63 16.69 0.64
N LYS A 226 -7.54 17.45 0.05
CA LYS A 226 -7.96 18.76 0.56
C LYS A 226 -8.61 18.66 1.94
N GLY A 227 -8.16 19.53 2.86
CA GLY A 227 -8.68 19.60 4.22
C GLY A 227 -8.29 18.43 5.13
N ALA A 228 -7.60 17.41 4.62
CA ALA A 228 -7.15 16.26 5.42
C ALA A 228 -5.83 16.56 6.15
N ASP A 229 -5.67 15.98 7.33
CA ASP A 229 -4.41 15.88 8.08
C ASP A 229 -3.78 14.50 7.93
N HIS A 230 -2.60 14.29 8.54
CA HIS A 230 -1.88 13.02 8.43
C HIS A 230 -2.74 11.80 8.79
N PHE A 231 -3.53 11.89 9.86
CA PHE A 231 -4.30 10.77 10.40
C PHE A 231 -5.64 10.55 9.68
N SER A 232 -6.21 11.57 9.06
CA SER A 232 -7.48 11.50 8.33
C SER A 232 -7.45 10.47 7.21
N ALA A 233 -6.29 10.24 6.59
CA ALA A 233 -6.11 9.27 5.51
C ALA A 233 -6.41 7.81 5.93
N ALA A 234 -6.35 7.50 7.22
CA ALA A 234 -6.66 6.18 7.76
C ALA A 234 -7.94 6.13 8.60
N THR A 235 -8.51 7.27 9.00
CA THR A 235 -9.61 7.33 9.98
C THR A 235 -10.89 7.97 9.45
N ASP A 236 -10.81 8.94 8.53
CA ASP A 236 -12.01 9.56 7.94
C ASP A 236 -12.50 8.73 6.75
N ALA A 237 -13.72 8.22 6.86
CA ALA A 237 -14.31 7.35 5.84
C ALA A 237 -14.34 8.00 4.44
N ARG A 238 -14.64 9.31 4.34
CA ARG A 238 -14.68 10.01 3.04
C ARG A 238 -13.29 10.14 2.43
N VAL A 239 -12.29 10.39 3.25
CA VAL A 239 -10.88 10.47 2.81
C VAL A 239 -10.39 9.10 2.35
N VAL A 240 -10.75 8.03 3.07
CA VAL A 240 -10.46 6.64 2.69
C VAL A 240 -11.08 6.30 1.33
N GLU A 241 -12.38 6.59 1.12
CA GLU A 241 -13.05 6.33 -0.14
C GLU A 241 -12.40 7.08 -1.31
N GLN A 242 -12.13 8.37 -1.14
CA GLN A 242 -11.42 9.17 -2.15
C GLN A 242 -10.02 8.64 -2.44
N THR A 243 -9.30 8.20 -1.41
CA THR A 243 -7.97 7.59 -1.54
C THR A 243 -8.04 6.33 -2.40
N VAL A 244 -9.00 5.45 -2.12
CA VAL A 244 -9.18 4.21 -2.87
C VAL A 244 -9.58 4.49 -4.33
N ASP A 245 -10.47 5.44 -4.58
CA ASP A 245 -10.84 5.84 -5.95
C ASP A 245 -9.60 6.29 -6.74
N TRP A 246 -8.74 7.12 -6.14
CA TRP A 246 -7.52 7.58 -6.78
C TRP A 246 -6.49 6.48 -7.02
N ILE A 247 -6.37 5.53 -6.11
CA ILE A 247 -5.53 4.34 -6.27
C ILE A 247 -6.01 3.53 -7.49
N LEU A 248 -7.29 3.21 -7.55
CA LEU A 248 -7.86 2.39 -8.63
C LEU A 248 -7.77 3.09 -9.99
N GLU A 249 -8.04 4.39 -10.06
CA GLU A 249 -7.84 5.19 -11.27
C GLU A 249 -6.39 5.16 -11.76
N PHE A 250 -5.43 5.30 -10.85
CA PHE A 250 -4.02 5.27 -11.17
C PHE A 250 -3.59 3.91 -11.72
N VAL A 251 -3.94 2.83 -11.02
CA VAL A 251 -3.63 1.45 -11.42
C VAL A 251 -4.22 1.14 -12.80
N ALA A 252 -5.49 1.50 -13.03
CA ALA A 252 -6.13 1.28 -14.32
C ALA A 252 -5.49 2.07 -15.47
N ARG A 253 -4.95 3.27 -15.20
CA ARG A 253 -4.19 4.03 -16.23
C ARG A 253 -2.83 3.42 -16.55
N CYS A 254 -2.13 2.90 -15.53
CA CYS A 254 -0.84 2.24 -15.72
C CYS A 254 -1.00 0.97 -16.56
N ALA A 255 -1.98 0.13 -16.27
CA ALA A 255 -2.27 -1.09 -17.03
C ALA A 255 -2.53 -0.80 -18.51
N ARG A 256 -3.34 0.21 -18.84
CA ARG A 256 -3.61 0.60 -20.25
C ARG A 256 -2.37 1.07 -21.02
N ARG A 257 -1.36 1.60 -20.34
CA ARG A 257 -0.10 2.03 -20.99
C ARG A 257 0.79 0.85 -21.32
N GLU A 258 0.81 -0.16 -20.45
CA GLU A 258 1.56 -1.42 -20.70
C GLU A 258 1.00 -2.16 -21.90
N ASP A 259 -0.33 -2.23 -22.06
CA ASP A 259 -1.01 -2.87 -23.20
C ASP A 259 -0.78 -2.14 -24.54
N SER A 260 -0.32 -0.87 -24.51
CA SER A 260 -0.16 0.00 -25.67
C SER A 260 1.30 0.16 -26.12
N SER A 261 2.25 -0.41 -25.37
CA SER A 261 3.71 -0.34 -25.61
C SER A 261 4.26 -1.70 -26.07
#